data_e74933ee318808472d85c44ea2bfadaf
#
_entry.id   e74933ee318808472d85c44ea2bfadaf
#
_cell.length_a   1.000
_cell.length_b   1.000
_cell.length_c   1.000
_cell.angle_alpha   90.00
_cell.angle_beta   90.00
_cell.angle_gamma   90.00
#
_symmetry.space_group_name_H-M   'P 1'
#
loop_
_entity.id
_entity.type
_entity.pdbx_description
1 polymer ?
#
loop_
_entity_poly.entity_id
_entity_poly.type
_entity_poly.pdbx_seq_one_letter_code
_entity_poly.pdbx_strand_id
1 'polypeptide(L)'
;MNKKIWITGASSGIGKALAIRFANEGWEVAASARRENLLKELNEKYPNIQPYPLDVTDTDKCKSVFKDILKKFENIEICVFGTGIHDPKSEKKFNLEKIRKIMEVNFFGTMNSINSIYDYYKKKKSGQISIISSVAGYRGLPAAGAYCASKSALTSFAESLHFEMKRKNIRVSLISPGFIKTPMTDQNDFPMPMIKSPEFAAEQIYVGLTKKNGFEIHFPKIFTYMMKFLRILPSSIYFRFLEKGMKKINY
;
A
#
# COMPACT_ATOMS: atom_id res chain seq x y z
N MET A 1 4.10 7.31 -26.74
CA MET A 1 4.32 6.04 -26.00
C MET A 1 3.38 5.99 -24.80
N ASN A 2 2.71 4.86 -24.56
CA ASN A 2 1.83 4.70 -23.41
C ASN A 2 2.65 4.73 -22.10
N LYS A 3 2.12 5.39 -21.07
CA LYS A 3 2.72 5.41 -19.74
C LYS A 3 2.57 4.05 -19.07
N LYS A 4 3.52 3.65 -18.26
CA LYS A 4 3.64 2.29 -17.72
C LYS A 4 3.77 2.30 -16.21
N ILE A 5 3.04 1.40 -15.52
CA ILE A 5 3.00 1.30 -14.08
C ILE A 5 3.11 -0.15 -13.62
N TRP A 6 3.84 -0.40 -12.53
CA TRP A 6 3.83 -1.69 -11.84
C TRP A 6 3.12 -1.58 -10.49
N ILE A 7 2.16 -2.48 -10.23
CA ILE A 7 1.35 -2.49 -9.00
C ILE A 7 1.46 -3.85 -8.34
N THR A 8 1.92 -3.92 -7.09
CA THR A 8 1.84 -5.13 -6.27
C THR A 8 0.56 -5.13 -5.41
N GLY A 9 0.05 -6.34 -5.09
CA GLY A 9 -1.24 -6.48 -4.40
C GLY A 9 -2.45 -6.26 -5.31
N ALA A 10 -2.29 -6.42 -6.62
CA ALA A 10 -3.28 -6.05 -7.65
C ALA A 10 -4.44 -7.05 -7.81
N SER A 11 -4.50 -8.16 -7.08
CA SER A 11 -5.57 -9.15 -7.24
C SER A 11 -6.88 -8.83 -6.52
N SER A 12 -6.92 -7.83 -5.62
CA SER A 12 -8.12 -7.43 -4.89
C SER A 12 -8.02 -6.01 -4.30
N GLY A 13 -9.12 -5.51 -3.75
CA GLY A 13 -9.18 -4.27 -2.99
C GLY A 13 -8.60 -3.06 -3.73
N ILE A 14 -7.81 -2.26 -3.03
CA ILE A 14 -7.24 -1.01 -3.56
C ILE A 14 -6.34 -1.29 -4.77
N GLY A 15 -5.48 -2.31 -4.71
CA GLY A 15 -4.56 -2.62 -5.80
C GLY A 15 -5.26 -3.01 -7.10
N LYS A 16 -6.34 -3.82 -7.02
CA LYS A 16 -7.17 -4.17 -8.17
C LYS A 16 -7.87 -2.95 -8.76
N ALA A 17 -8.54 -2.16 -7.92
CA ALA A 17 -9.24 -0.95 -8.37
C ALA A 17 -8.27 0.07 -8.99
N LEU A 18 -7.05 0.18 -8.43
CA LEU A 18 -6.02 1.06 -8.96
C LEU A 18 -5.51 0.59 -10.33
N ALA A 19 -5.28 -0.72 -10.50
CA ALA A 19 -4.90 -1.29 -11.79
C ALA A 19 -5.94 -0.99 -12.87
N ILE A 20 -7.22 -1.19 -12.56
CA ILE A 20 -8.33 -0.86 -13.46
C ILE A 20 -8.37 0.64 -13.76
N ARG A 21 -8.20 1.49 -12.73
CA ARG A 21 -8.24 2.95 -12.92
C ARG A 21 -7.14 3.45 -13.85
N PHE A 22 -5.91 2.92 -13.71
CA PHE A 22 -4.81 3.26 -14.62
C PHE A 22 -5.04 2.71 -16.03
N ALA A 23 -5.55 1.48 -16.15
CA ALA A 23 -5.85 0.87 -17.43
C ALA A 23 -6.89 1.67 -18.24
N ASN A 24 -7.95 2.15 -17.57
CA ASN A 24 -8.99 2.99 -18.17
C ASN A 24 -8.46 4.36 -18.67
N GLU A 25 -7.32 4.81 -18.14
CA GLU A 25 -6.61 6.02 -18.61
C GLU A 25 -5.55 5.72 -19.68
N GLY A 26 -5.58 4.52 -20.26
CA GLY A 26 -4.68 4.11 -21.34
C GLY A 26 -3.25 3.77 -20.89
N TRP A 27 -3.01 3.56 -19.58
CA TRP A 27 -1.71 3.09 -19.11
C TRP A 27 -1.57 1.58 -19.36
N GLU A 28 -0.35 1.15 -19.61
CA GLU A 28 0.03 -0.26 -19.54
C GLU A 28 0.37 -0.60 -18.07
N VAL A 29 -0.28 -1.63 -17.54
CA VAL A 29 -0.20 -1.98 -16.14
C VAL A 29 0.42 -3.37 -15.96
N ALA A 30 1.56 -3.46 -15.28
CA ALA A 30 2.08 -4.70 -14.75
C ALA A 30 1.41 -4.96 -13.40
N ALA A 31 0.57 -5.99 -13.31
CA ALA A 31 -0.18 -6.34 -12.12
C ALA A 31 0.42 -7.55 -11.43
N SER A 32 0.85 -7.42 -10.17
CA SER A 32 1.46 -8.50 -9.40
C SER A 32 0.67 -8.85 -8.14
N ALA A 33 0.49 -10.14 -7.93
CA ALA A 33 -0.05 -10.75 -6.72
C ALA A 33 0.21 -12.26 -6.75
N ARG A 34 -0.02 -12.97 -5.63
CA ARG A 34 0.11 -14.43 -5.56
C ARG A 34 -0.96 -15.19 -6.33
N ARG A 35 -2.20 -14.64 -6.38
CA ARG A 35 -3.37 -15.28 -7.02
C ARG A 35 -3.37 -15.02 -8.51
N GLU A 36 -2.71 -15.92 -9.25
CA GLU A 36 -2.53 -15.80 -10.70
C GLU A 36 -3.86 -15.81 -11.46
N ASN A 37 -4.80 -16.68 -11.06
CA ASN A 37 -6.13 -16.76 -11.69
C ASN A 37 -6.85 -15.40 -11.69
N LEU A 38 -6.83 -14.67 -10.57
CA LEU A 38 -7.47 -13.35 -10.48
C LEU A 38 -6.76 -12.28 -11.31
N LEU A 39 -5.46 -12.43 -11.53
CA LEU A 39 -4.73 -11.53 -12.44
C LEU A 39 -5.05 -11.84 -13.90
N LYS A 40 -5.23 -13.12 -14.27
CA LYS A 40 -5.65 -13.53 -15.61
C LYS A 40 -7.07 -13.05 -15.94
N GLU A 41 -8.02 -13.23 -15.01
CA GLU A 41 -9.38 -12.68 -15.14
C GLU A 41 -9.38 -11.14 -15.35
N LEU A 42 -8.44 -10.46 -14.69
CA LEU A 42 -8.28 -9.01 -14.84
C LEU A 42 -7.74 -8.65 -16.22
N ASN A 43 -6.76 -9.41 -16.72
CA ASN A 43 -6.20 -9.23 -18.08
C ASN A 43 -7.24 -9.51 -19.18
N GLU A 44 -8.08 -10.52 -19.02
CA GLU A 44 -9.15 -10.83 -19.97
C GLU A 44 -10.13 -9.65 -20.16
N LYS A 45 -10.43 -8.94 -19.07
CA LYS A 45 -11.33 -7.77 -19.07
C LYS A 45 -10.63 -6.48 -19.50
N TYR A 46 -9.35 -6.35 -19.20
CA TYR A 46 -8.52 -5.17 -19.44
C TYR A 46 -7.18 -5.61 -20.07
N PRO A 47 -7.11 -5.76 -21.41
CA PRO A 47 -5.94 -6.31 -22.10
C PRO A 47 -4.61 -5.56 -21.86
N ASN A 48 -4.68 -4.29 -21.45
CA ASN A 48 -3.53 -3.48 -21.04
C ASN A 48 -3.06 -3.71 -19.60
N ILE A 49 -3.73 -4.61 -18.84
CA ILE A 49 -3.25 -5.09 -17.54
C ILE A 49 -2.57 -6.45 -17.75
N GLN A 50 -1.26 -6.52 -17.55
CA GLN A 50 -0.49 -7.74 -17.75
C GLN A 50 -0.22 -8.44 -16.42
N PRO A 51 -0.51 -9.75 -16.30
CA PRO A 51 -0.31 -10.52 -15.08
C PRO A 51 1.16 -10.89 -14.86
N TYR A 52 1.65 -10.64 -13.65
CA TYR A 52 2.97 -11.07 -13.17
C TYR A 52 2.82 -11.69 -11.77
N PRO A 53 2.57 -13.02 -11.67
CA PRO A 53 2.43 -13.71 -10.41
C PRO A 53 3.67 -13.53 -9.53
N LEU A 54 3.45 -13.08 -8.28
CA LEU A 54 4.53 -12.73 -7.35
C LEU A 54 4.10 -12.92 -5.90
N ASP A 55 4.90 -13.67 -5.13
CA ASP A 55 4.98 -13.54 -3.68
C ASP A 55 6.09 -12.55 -3.34
N VAL A 56 5.73 -11.43 -2.73
CA VAL A 56 6.69 -10.37 -2.38
C VAL A 56 7.68 -10.77 -1.28
N THR A 57 7.44 -11.87 -0.57
CA THR A 57 8.38 -12.40 0.44
C THR A 57 9.57 -13.11 -0.20
N ASP A 58 9.47 -13.49 -1.47
CA ASP A 58 10.56 -14.06 -2.26
C ASP A 58 11.36 -12.96 -2.96
N THR A 59 12.56 -12.67 -2.41
CA THR A 59 13.44 -11.60 -2.90
C THR A 59 13.92 -11.85 -4.33
N ASP A 60 14.26 -13.08 -4.67
CA ASP A 60 14.78 -13.39 -6.00
C ASP A 60 13.67 -13.40 -7.05
N LYS A 61 12.47 -13.84 -6.66
CA LYS A 61 11.28 -13.73 -7.49
C LYS A 61 10.92 -12.26 -7.77
N CYS A 62 11.03 -11.36 -6.78
CA CYS A 62 10.84 -9.92 -7.01
C CYS A 62 11.78 -9.39 -8.10
N LYS A 63 13.07 -9.74 -8.04
CA LYS A 63 14.06 -9.35 -9.05
C LYS A 63 13.77 -9.93 -10.43
N SER A 64 13.44 -11.23 -10.51
CA SER A 64 13.15 -11.90 -11.79
C SER A 64 11.89 -11.34 -12.44
N VAL A 65 10.83 -11.13 -11.67
CA VAL A 65 9.58 -10.54 -12.16
C VAL A 65 9.81 -9.13 -12.69
N PHE A 66 10.58 -8.30 -11.97
CA PHE A 66 10.88 -6.96 -12.47
C PHE A 66 11.71 -6.97 -13.78
N LYS A 67 12.65 -7.90 -13.92
CA LYS A 67 13.39 -8.09 -15.19
C LYS A 67 12.44 -8.47 -16.33
N ASP A 68 11.47 -9.35 -16.08
CA ASP A 68 10.50 -9.77 -17.10
C ASP A 68 9.51 -8.64 -17.45
N ILE A 69 9.12 -7.82 -16.48
CA ILE A 69 8.38 -6.57 -16.73
C ILE A 69 9.17 -5.64 -17.65
N LEU A 70 10.45 -5.41 -17.36
CA LEU A 70 11.28 -4.53 -18.18
C LEU A 70 11.50 -5.07 -19.60
N LYS A 71 11.61 -6.38 -19.80
CA LYS A 71 11.71 -6.98 -21.16
C LYS A 71 10.46 -6.66 -22.00
N LYS A 72 9.28 -6.65 -21.39
CA LYS A 72 8.01 -6.38 -22.10
C LYS A 72 7.68 -4.90 -22.20
N PHE A 73 7.89 -4.18 -21.13
CA PHE A 73 7.50 -2.77 -21.03
C PHE A 73 8.63 -1.79 -21.36
N GLU A 74 9.89 -2.26 -21.44
CA GLU A 74 11.10 -1.45 -21.69
C GLU A 74 11.36 -0.38 -20.64
N ASN A 75 10.31 0.20 -20.09
CA ASN A 75 10.35 1.30 -19.13
C ASN A 75 9.19 1.21 -18.14
N ILE A 76 9.38 1.67 -16.90
CA ILE A 76 8.33 1.86 -15.89
C ILE A 76 8.47 3.27 -15.32
N GLU A 77 7.37 4.02 -15.30
CA GLU A 77 7.31 5.38 -14.74
C GLU A 77 6.99 5.36 -13.26
N ILE A 78 6.03 4.52 -12.85
CA ILE A 78 5.52 4.46 -11.48
C ILE A 78 5.54 3.01 -10.99
N CYS A 79 6.04 2.79 -9.78
CA CYS A 79 5.81 1.55 -9.03
C CYS A 79 4.94 1.84 -7.80
N VAL A 80 3.90 1.02 -7.59
CA VAL A 80 3.03 1.10 -6.42
C VAL A 80 3.10 -0.21 -5.64
N PHE A 81 3.62 -0.16 -4.43
CA PHE A 81 3.76 -1.31 -3.55
C PHE A 81 2.62 -1.34 -2.53
N GLY A 82 1.63 -2.21 -2.78
CA GLY A 82 0.38 -2.27 -2.03
C GLY A 82 0.07 -3.64 -1.44
N THR A 83 1.00 -4.60 -1.50
CA THR A 83 0.79 -5.90 -0.86
C THR A 83 0.76 -5.75 0.66
N GLY A 84 -0.24 -6.39 1.29
CA GLY A 84 -0.33 -6.40 2.75
C GLY A 84 -1.38 -7.38 3.24
N ILE A 85 -1.23 -7.77 4.50
CA ILE A 85 -2.16 -8.61 5.25
C ILE A 85 -2.47 -7.97 6.59
N HIS A 86 -3.65 -8.27 7.12
CA HIS A 86 -4.09 -7.96 8.48
C HIS A 86 -4.99 -9.09 8.96
N ASP A 87 -4.86 -9.49 10.21
CA ASP A 87 -5.70 -10.51 10.85
C ASP A 87 -6.12 -10.01 12.25
N PRO A 88 -7.16 -9.16 12.34
CA PRO A 88 -7.56 -8.53 13.59
C PRO A 88 -7.97 -9.55 14.66
N LYS A 89 -8.53 -10.70 14.27
CA LYS A 89 -8.92 -11.75 15.21
C LYS A 89 -7.71 -12.37 15.90
N SER A 90 -6.60 -12.52 15.18
CA SER A 90 -5.38 -13.09 15.74
C SER A 90 -4.57 -12.08 16.54
N GLU A 91 -4.71 -10.80 16.26
CA GLU A 91 -3.99 -9.74 16.99
C GLU A 91 -4.59 -9.41 18.36
N LYS A 92 -5.78 -9.94 18.69
CA LYS A 92 -6.35 -9.90 20.05
C LYS A 92 -5.56 -10.73 21.06
N LYS A 93 -4.76 -11.70 20.58
CA LYS A 93 -3.85 -12.52 21.42
C LYS A 93 -2.43 -12.37 20.91
N PHE A 94 -1.47 -12.24 21.82
CA PHE A 94 -0.06 -12.18 21.45
C PHE A 94 0.37 -13.49 20.78
N ASN A 95 0.78 -13.40 19.49
CA ASN A 95 1.28 -14.52 18.72
C ASN A 95 2.47 -14.08 17.87
N LEU A 96 3.68 -14.49 18.28
CA LEU A 96 4.92 -14.06 17.66
C LEU A 96 5.04 -14.49 16.19
N GLU A 97 4.57 -15.68 15.83
CA GLU A 97 4.62 -16.17 14.42
C GLU A 97 3.75 -15.30 13.51
N LYS A 98 2.55 -14.95 13.96
CA LYS A 98 1.65 -14.06 13.21
C LYS A 98 2.20 -12.64 13.10
N ILE A 99 2.80 -12.13 14.17
CA ILE A 99 3.51 -10.85 14.16
C ILE A 99 4.61 -10.87 13.10
N ARG A 100 5.47 -11.90 13.10
CA ARG A 100 6.53 -12.07 12.11
C ARG A 100 5.97 -12.14 10.69
N LYS A 101 4.90 -12.91 10.48
CA LYS A 101 4.25 -13.04 9.15
C LYS A 101 3.71 -11.70 8.64
N ILE A 102 3.09 -10.89 9.51
CA ILE A 102 2.59 -9.55 9.13
C ILE A 102 3.77 -8.65 8.75
N MET A 103 4.83 -8.63 9.55
CA MET A 103 6.04 -7.85 9.25
C MET A 103 6.70 -8.33 7.95
N GLU A 104 6.81 -9.64 7.75
CA GLU A 104 7.42 -10.24 6.57
C GLU A 104 6.69 -9.83 5.29
N VAL A 105 5.36 -9.95 5.27
CA VAL A 105 4.58 -9.59 4.08
C VAL A 105 4.50 -8.08 3.89
N ASN A 106 4.14 -7.33 4.94
CA ASN A 106 3.81 -5.90 4.80
C ASN A 106 5.05 -5.03 4.65
N PHE A 107 6.07 -5.28 5.47
CA PHE A 107 7.29 -4.47 5.48
C PHE A 107 8.37 -5.08 4.58
N PHE A 108 8.86 -6.29 4.90
CA PHE A 108 9.96 -6.89 4.13
C PHE A 108 9.55 -7.20 2.69
N GLY A 109 8.32 -7.63 2.43
CA GLY A 109 7.82 -7.81 1.06
C GLY A 109 7.80 -6.50 0.25
N THR A 110 7.50 -5.37 0.89
CA THR A 110 7.63 -4.05 0.27
C THR A 110 9.12 -3.70 0.03
N MET A 111 10.00 -4.01 0.98
CA MET A 111 11.46 -3.80 0.83
C MET A 111 12.04 -4.64 -0.31
N ASN A 112 11.65 -5.91 -0.44
CA ASN A 112 12.06 -6.79 -1.54
C ASN A 112 11.63 -6.20 -2.90
N SER A 113 10.40 -5.70 -2.96
CA SER A 113 9.87 -5.05 -4.17
C SER A 113 10.63 -3.78 -4.52
N ILE A 114 10.95 -2.92 -3.54
CA ILE A 114 11.77 -1.73 -3.74
C ILE A 114 13.19 -2.10 -4.16
N ASN A 115 13.79 -3.09 -3.51
CA ASN A 115 15.14 -3.57 -3.85
C ASN A 115 15.24 -4.02 -5.32
N SER A 116 14.20 -4.62 -5.88
CA SER A 116 14.18 -5.06 -7.28
C SER A 116 14.27 -3.93 -8.30
N ILE A 117 13.77 -2.72 -7.94
CA ILE A 117 13.70 -1.55 -8.82
C ILE A 117 14.75 -0.48 -8.50
N TYR A 118 15.42 -0.59 -7.34
CA TYR A 118 16.23 0.49 -6.77
C TYR A 118 17.35 0.94 -7.71
N ASP A 119 18.17 0.01 -8.20
CA ASP A 119 19.29 0.33 -9.10
C ASP A 119 18.80 0.79 -10.48
N TYR A 120 17.67 0.25 -10.95
CA TYR A 120 17.06 0.70 -12.21
C TYR A 120 16.70 2.19 -12.15
N TYR A 121 15.96 2.62 -11.13
CA TYR A 121 15.58 4.03 -10.99
C TYR A 121 16.77 4.93 -10.69
N LYS A 122 17.72 4.46 -9.88
CA LYS A 122 18.96 5.20 -9.59
C LYS A 122 19.76 5.47 -10.86
N LYS A 123 19.86 4.50 -11.77
CA LYS A 123 20.52 4.65 -13.07
C LYS A 123 19.72 5.55 -14.02
N LYS A 124 18.41 5.36 -14.07
CA LYS A 124 17.48 6.13 -14.92
C LYS A 124 17.36 7.59 -14.51
N LYS A 125 17.58 7.94 -13.25
CA LYS A 125 17.42 9.28 -12.65
C LYS A 125 16.03 9.90 -12.90
N SER A 126 15.01 9.06 -12.98
CA SER A 126 13.61 9.48 -13.14
C SER A 126 12.69 8.33 -12.75
N GLY A 127 11.49 8.64 -12.26
CA GLY A 127 10.47 7.68 -11.89
C GLY A 127 9.82 7.99 -10.56
N GLN A 128 8.92 7.11 -10.15
CA GLN A 128 8.18 7.28 -8.91
C GLN A 128 8.02 5.96 -8.17
N ILE A 129 8.37 5.97 -6.89
CA ILE A 129 8.17 4.89 -5.92
C ILE A 129 7.02 5.28 -5.01
N SER A 130 5.97 4.48 -4.95
CA SER A 130 4.78 4.77 -4.14
C SER A 130 4.50 3.60 -3.20
N ILE A 131 4.35 3.89 -1.92
CA ILE A 131 4.21 2.89 -0.86
C ILE A 131 2.83 3.04 -0.21
N ILE A 132 2.02 1.97 -0.23
CA ILE A 132 0.72 1.96 0.46
C ILE A 132 0.91 1.57 1.92
N SER A 133 0.85 2.59 2.78
CA SER A 133 0.77 2.46 4.23
C SER A 133 -0.70 2.43 4.69
N SER A 134 -1.06 3.15 5.71
CA SER A 134 -2.41 3.31 6.29
C SER A 134 -2.41 4.43 7.32
N VAL A 135 -3.58 4.94 7.69
CA VAL A 135 -3.74 5.75 8.91
C VAL A 135 -3.31 4.98 10.18
N ALA A 136 -3.33 3.64 10.15
CA ALA A 136 -2.78 2.79 11.20
C ALA A 136 -1.26 2.93 11.35
N GLY A 137 -0.58 3.49 10.38
CA GLY A 137 0.84 3.87 10.47
C GLY A 137 1.09 5.16 11.25
N TYR A 138 0.06 5.94 11.59
CA TYR A 138 0.24 7.16 12.35
C TYR A 138 0.42 6.91 13.85
N ARG A 139 -0.34 5.97 14.41
CA ARG A 139 -0.29 5.61 15.83
C ARG A 139 -0.89 4.23 16.07
N GLY A 140 -0.44 3.53 17.14
CA GLY A 140 -0.94 2.19 17.51
C GLY A 140 -2.44 2.22 17.83
N LEU A 141 -3.18 1.25 17.29
CA LEU A 141 -4.60 1.05 17.48
C LEU A 141 -4.86 -0.29 18.21
N PRO A 142 -5.96 -0.42 18.97
CA PRO A 142 -6.34 -1.68 19.60
C PRO A 142 -6.45 -2.82 18.59
N ALA A 143 -6.09 -4.04 18.99
CA ALA A 143 -6.13 -5.28 18.18
C ALA A 143 -5.49 -5.16 16.77
N ALA A 144 -4.49 -4.30 16.62
CA ALA A 144 -3.79 -4.07 15.37
C ALA A 144 -2.29 -3.81 15.57
N GLY A 145 -1.69 -4.37 16.64
CA GLY A 145 -0.33 -4.05 17.06
C GLY A 145 0.70 -4.32 15.98
N ALA A 146 0.72 -5.53 15.41
CA ALA A 146 1.65 -5.91 14.35
C ALA A 146 1.36 -5.16 13.04
N TYR A 147 0.08 -4.99 12.70
CA TYR A 147 -0.32 -4.23 11.54
C TYR A 147 0.10 -2.77 11.65
N CYS A 148 -0.20 -2.10 12.76
CA CYS A 148 0.23 -0.73 13.03
C CYS A 148 1.75 -0.60 12.97
N ALA A 149 2.49 -1.51 13.61
CA ALA A 149 3.95 -1.52 13.57
C ALA A 149 4.49 -1.62 12.14
N SER A 150 3.92 -2.54 11.31
CA SER A 150 4.33 -2.69 9.92
C SER A 150 4.06 -1.44 9.08
N LYS A 151 2.90 -0.79 9.29
CA LYS A 151 2.53 0.43 8.55
C LYS A 151 3.30 1.68 9.04
N SER A 152 3.63 1.75 10.33
CA SER A 152 4.54 2.77 10.87
C SER A 152 5.96 2.64 10.32
N ALA A 153 6.47 1.40 10.24
CA ALA A 153 7.77 1.13 9.64
C ALA A 153 7.81 1.57 8.16
N LEU A 154 6.77 1.26 7.38
CA LEU A 154 6.64 1.74 5.98
C LEU A 154 6.60 3.27 5.90
N THR A 155 5.90 3.93 6.82
CA THR A 155 5.80 5.40 6.84
C THR A 155 7.17 6.03 7.09
N SER A 156 7.86 5.60 8.16
CA SER A 156 9.20 6.09 8.50
C SER A 156 10.22 5.81 7.40
N PHE A 157 10.18 4.59 6.81
CA PHE A 157 11.04 4.24 5.70
C PHE A 157 10.80 5.11 4.45
N ALA A 158 9.52 5.36 4.11
CA ALA A 158 9.18 6.21 2.97
C ALA A 158 9.66 7.66 3.16
N GLU A 159 9.56 8.20 4.38
CA GLU A 159 10.07 9.53 4.73
C GLU A 159 11.60 9.60 4.52
N SER A 160 12.34 8.60 5.03
CA SER A 160 13.80 8.52 4.84
C SER A 160 14.17 8.35 3.36
N LEU A 161 13.52 7.42 2.65
CA LEU A 161 13.75 7.16 1.23
C LEU A 161 13.47 8.40 0.36
N HIS A 162 12.50 9.24 0.75
CA HIS A 162 12.19 10.48 0.04
C HIS A 162 13.42 11.40 -0.08
N PHE A 163 14.16 11.61 1.01
CA PHE A 163 15.35 12.46 0.99
C PHE A 163 16.45 11.89 0.08
N GLU A 164 16.65 10.58 0.12
CA GLU A 164 17.66 9.91 -0.70
C GLU A 164 17.31 9.98 -2.20
N MET A 165 16.06 9.64 -2.54
CA MET A 165 15.61 9.55 -3.93
C MET A 165 15.38 10.91 -4.58
N LYS A 166 15.01 11.93 -3.80
CA LYS A 166 14.88 13.31 -4.29
C LYS A 166 16.19 13.82 -4.90
N ARG A 167 17.34 13.50 -4.30
CA ARG A 167 18.67 13.86 -4.83
C ARG A 167 18.97 13.20 -6.18
N LYS A 168 18.23 12.16 -6.53
CA LYS A 168 18.38 11.39 -7.79
C LYS A 168 17.25 11.68 -8.78
N ASN A 169 16.44 12.71 -8.51
CA ASN A 169 15.26 13.08 -9.31
C ASN A 169 14.20 11.93 -9.40
N ILE A 170 14.08 11.14 -8.32
CA ILE A 170 13.09 10.08 -8.20
C ILE A 170 12.08 10.50 -7.14
N ARG A 171 10.80 10.49 -7.49
CA ARG A 171 9.72 10.85 -6.57
C ARG A 171 9.39 9.67 -5.65
N VAL A 172 9.23 9.93 -4.36
CA VAL A 172 8.69 8.96 -3.40
C VAL A 172 7.35 9.50 -2.89
N SER A 173 6.34 8.66 -2.89
CA SER A 173 5.01 8.99 -2.37
C SER A 173 4.55 7.96 -1.36
N LEU A 174 4.02 8.45 -0.24
CA LEU A 174 3.36 7.66 0.78
C LEU A 174 1.84 7.73 0.57
N ILE A 175 1.16 6.59 0.59
CA ILE A 175 -0.29 6.51 0.46
C ILE A 175 -0.83 6.04 1.81
N SER A 176 -1.67 6.86 2.45
CA SER A 176 -2.22 6.61 3.79
C SER A 176 -3.76 6.55 3.74
N PRO A 177 -4.34 5.40 3.32
CA PRO A 177 -5.79 5.22 3.32
C PRO A 177 -6.35 5.14 4.74
N GLY A 178 -7.58 5.64 4.93
CA GLY A 178 -8.44 5.24 6.03
C GLY A 178 -9.12 3.89 5.74
N PHE A 179 -10.32 3.68 6.26
CA PHE A 179 -11.06 2.44 6.01
C PHE A 179 -11.57 2.39 4.56
N ILE A 180 -11.21 1.31 3.87
CA ILE A 180 -11.65 1.01 2.50
C ILE A 180 -12.28 -0.38 2.50
N LYS A 181 -13.47 -0.51 1.92
CA LYS A 181 -14.22 -1.78 1.81
C LYS A 181 -13.46 -2.77 0.93
N THR A 182 -12.85 -3.76 1.54
CA THR A 182 -12.00 -4.77 0.87
C THR A 182 -12.11 -6.10 1.60
N PRO A 183 -11.74 -7.23 1.00
CA PRO A 183 -11.69 -8.51 1.70
C PRO A 183 -10.84 -8.51 2.98
N MET A 184 -9.88 -7.60 3.10
CA MET A 184 -9.10 -7.41 4.33
C MET A 184 -9.94 -6.77 5.44
N THR A 185 -10.71 -5.74 5.13
CA THR A 185 -11.54 -5.00 6.11
C THR A 185 -12.86 -5.71 6.42
N ASP A 186 -13.31 -6.63 5.57
CA ASP A 186 -14.51 -7.46 5.83
C ASP A 186 -14.29 -8.42 7.02
N GLN A 187 -13.04 -8.63 7.45
CA GLN A 187 -12.69 -9.43 8.64
C GLN A 187 -12.77 -8.64 9.96
N ASN A 188 -12.97 -7.31 9.88
CA ASN A 188 -13.07 -6.48 11.06
C ASN A 188 -14.43 -6.64 11.74
N ASP A 189 -14.42 -6.78 13.06
CA ASP A 189 -15.61 -6.89 13.91
C ASP A 189 -15.90 -5.60 14.71
N PHE A 190 -15.38 -4.48 14.25
CA PHE A 190 -15.54 -3.16 14.87
C PHE A 190 -16.01 -2.11 13.85
N PRO A 191 -16.61 -1.00 14.33
CA PRO A 191 -17.06 0.07 13.46
C PRO A 191 -15.94 0.69 12.65
N MET A 192 -16.17 0.89 11.36
CA MET A 192 -15.23 1.52 10.44
C MET A 192 -15.80 2.86 9.95
N PRO A 193 -15.59 3.94 10.71
CA PRO A 193 -16.17 5.24 10.37
C PRO A 193 -15.61 5.75 9.04
N MET A 194 -16.49 6.40 8.26
CA MET A 194 -16.16 6.99 6.96
C MET A 194 -15.56 6.00 5.95
N ILE A 195 -15.91 4.71 6.03
CA ILE A 195 -15.46 3.71 5.06
C ILE A 195 -15.79 4.15 3.63
N LYS A 196 -14.85 3.94 2.72
CA LYS A 196 -14.97 4.29 1.30
C LYS A 196 -14.79 3.04 0.43
N SER A 197 -15.20 3.16 -0.84
CA SER A 197 -15.00 2.08 -1.81
C SER A 197 -13.56 2.00 -2.30
N PRO A 198 -13.13 0.85 -2.87
CA PRO A 198 -11.83 0.72 -3.54
C PRO A 198 -11.66 1.68 -4.72
N GLU A 199 -12.73 1.96 -5.46
CA GLU A 199 -12.75 2.87 -6.62
C GLU A 199 -12.48 4.31 -6.17
N PHE A 200 -13.08 4.75 -5.05
CA PHE A 200 -12.76 6.04 -4.45
C PHE A 200 -11.28 6.13 -4.09
N ALA A 201 -10.73 5.07 -3.46
CA ALA A 201 -9.31 5.03 -3.11
C ALA A 201 -8.43 5.10 -4.36
N ALA A 202 -8.76 4.32 -5.40
CA ALA A 202 -8.05 4.31 -6.67
C ALA A 202 -8.02 5.69 -7.34
N GLU A 203 -9.16 6.41 -7.34
CA GLU A 203 -9.23 7.79 -7.87
C GLU A 203 -8.33 8.75 -7.09
N GLN A 204 -8.37 8.71 -5.73
CA GLN A 204 -7.52 9.58 -4.90
C GLN A 204 -6.03 9.29 -5.14
N ILE A 205 -5.67 8.02 -5.30
CA ILE A 205 -4.29 7.61 -5.57
C ILE A 205 -3.88 8.04 -6.99
N TYR A 206 -4.71 7.78 -8.00
CA TYR A 206 -4.45 8.18 -9.38
C TYR A 206 -4.18 9.67 -9.50
N VAL A 207 -5.08 10.50 -8.96
CA VAL A 207 -4.93 11.97 -8.95
C VAL A 207 -3.68 12.40 -8.18
N GLY A 208 -3.41 11.77 -7.03
CA GLY A 208 -2.23 12.07 -6.22
C GLY A 208 -0.92 11.74 -6.91
N LEU A 209 -0.87 10.63 -7.68
CA LEU A 209 0.33 10.20 -8.39
C LEU A 209 0.57 10.94 -9.72
N THR A 210 -0.50 11.34 -10.41
CA THR A 210 -0.41 11.88 -11.79
C THR A 210 -0.60 13.39 -11.88
N LYS A 211 -1.41 13.99 -10.98
CA LYS A 211 -1.79 15.41 -11.05
C LYS A 211 -1.26 16.26 -9.90
N LYS A 212 -0.64 15.64 -8.88
CA LYS A 212 -0.13 16.33 -7.67
C LYS A 212 1.31 15.91 -7.38
N ASN A 213 2.06 16.79 -6.71
CA ASN A 213 3.46 16.54 -6.38
C ASN A 213 3.72 16.37 -4.87
N GLY A 214 2.66 16.15 -4.06
CA GLY A 214 2.78 15.96 -2.62
C GLY A 214 3.43 14.62 -2.26
N PHE A 215 4.17 14.58 -1.15
CA PHE A 215 4.74 13.35 -0.61
C PHE A 215 3.65 12.39 -0.14
N GLU A 216 2.64 12.89 0.59
CA GLU A 216 1.60 12.04 1.17
C GLU A 216 0.24 12.22 0.49
N ILE A 217 -0.31 11.09 0.06
CA ILE A 217 -1.66 10.93 -0.49
C ILE A 217 -2.51 10.26 0.58
N HIS A 218 -3.36 11.01 1.28
CA HIS A 218 -4.19 10.48 2.37
C HIS A 218 -5.67 10.79 2.17
N PHE A 219 -6.52 9.87 2.53
CA PHE A 219 -7.97 9.96 2.33
C PHE A 219 -8.76 8.98 3.23
N PRO A 220 -10.05 9.24 3.52
CA PRO A 220 -10.76 10.52 3.32
C PRO A 220 -10.20 11.60 4.22
N LYS A 221 -10.16 12.86 3.75
CA LYS A 221 -9.41 13.95 4.40
C LYS A 221 -9.83 14.19 5.85
N ILE A 222 -11.13 14.25 6.13
CA ILE A 222 -11.64 14.49 7.49
C ILE A 222 -11.11 13.43 8.45
N PHE A 223 -11.24 12.16 8.12
CA PHE A 223 -10.78 11.07 8.95
C PHE A 223 -9.26 11.08 9.15
N THR A 224 -8.51 11.28 8.09
CA THR A 224 -7.05 11.28 8.15
C THR A 224 -6.49 12.48 8.92
N TYR A 225 -7.10 13.66 8.84
CA TYR A 225 -6.73 14.80 9.68
C TYR A 225 -7.04 14.57 11.16
N MET A 226 -8.18 13.94 11.47
CA MET A 226 -8.49 13.51 12.83
C MET A 226 -7.41 12.54 13.36
N MET A 227 -7.02 11.55 12.58
CA MET A 227 -5.97 10.59 12.95
C MET A 227 -4.60 11.27 13.13
N LYS A 228 -4.26 12.25 12.29
CA LYS A 228 -3.04 13.05 12.45
C LYS A 228 -3.09 13.90 13.73
N PHE A 229 -4.24 14.47 14.06
CA PHE A 229 -4.41 15.17 15.34
C PHE A 229 -4.22 14.22 16.52
N LEU A 230 -4.82 13.02 16.49
CA LEU A 230 -4.62 12.02 17.54
C LEU A 230 -3.15 11.59 17.69
N ARG A 231 -2.34 11.64 16.62
CA ARG A 231 -0.92 11.31 16.64
C ARG A 231 -0.12 12.25 17.56
N ILE A 232 -0.45 13.54 17.59
CA ILE A 232 0.30 14.54 18.36
C ILE A 232 -0.14 14.67 19.82
N LEU A 233 -1.23 14.01 20.23
CA LEU A 233 -1.70 14.06 21.60
C LEU A 233 -0.72 13.36 22.55
N PRO A 234 -0.53 13.87 23.80
CA PRO A 234 0.13 13.12 24.87
C PRO A 234 -0.51 11.73 25.05
N SER A 235 0.30 10.72 25.38
CA SER A 235 -0.15 9.33 25.46
C SER A 235 -1.30 9.14 26.45
N SER A 236 -1.28 9.85 27.59
CA SER A 236 -2.35 9.79 28.60
C SER A 236 -3.71 10.24 28.05
N ILE A 237 -3.73 11.30 27.23
CA ILE A 237 -4.96 11.80 26.62
C ILE A 237 -5.43 10.84 25.51
N TYR A 238 -4.50 10.38 24.67
CA TYR A 238 -4.80 9.43 23.61
C TYR A 238 -5.41 8.13 24.12
N PHE A 239 -4.81 7.52 25.16
CA PHE A 239 -5.33 6.26 25.71
C PHE A 239 -6.71 6.44 26.34
N ARG A 240 -6.93 7.50 27.13
CA ARG A 240 -8.27 7.82 27.67
C ARG A 240 -9.32 7.99 26.58
N PHE A 241 -8.96 8.62 25.44
CA PHE A 241 -9.87 8.79 24.32
C PHE A 241 -10.23 7.45 23.69
N LEU A 242 -9.26 6.57 23.45
CA LEU A 242 -9.50 5.24 22.87
C LEU A 242 -10.29 4.34 23.82
N GLU A 243 -9.95 4.31 25.11
CA GLU A 243 -10.67 3.50 26.11
C GLU A 243 -12.15 3.87 26.19
N LYS A 244 -12.48 5.17 26.15
CA LYS A 244 -13.88 5.62 26.09
C LYS A 244 -14.60 5.14 24.84
N GLY A 245 -13.89 5.12 23.70
CA GLY A 245 -14.40 4.57 22.45
C GLY A 245 -14.64 3.06 22.51
N MET A 246 -13.68 2.31 23.08
CA MET A 246 -13.74 0.85 23.22
C MET A 246 -14.86 0.38 24.13
N LYS A 247 -15.08 1.04 25.29
CA LYS A 247 -16.18 0.73 26.21
C LYS A 247 -17.57 0.81 25.54
N LYS A 248 -17.73 1.66 24.53
CA LYS A 248 -18.98 1.76 23.75
C LYS A 248 -19.16 0.61 22.74
N ILE A 249 -18.11 -0.19 22.48
CA ILE A 249 -18.08 -1.22 21.43
C ILE A 249 -18.00 -2.63 22.07
N ASN A 250 -18.08 -2.77 23.39
CA ASN A 250 -17.89 -4.04 24.12
C ASN A 250 -16.59 -4.78 23.71
N TYR A 251 -15.50 -4.02 23.73
CA TYR A 251 -14.16 -4.54 23.38
C TYR A 251 -13.49 -5.17 24.59
#